data_56648326f871c410a69601e2a4d7baf0
#
_entry.id   56648326f871c410a69601e2a4d7baf0
#
_cell.length_a   1.000
_cell.length_b   1.000
_cell.length_c   1.000
_cell.angle_alpha   90.00
_cell.angle_beta   90.00
_cell.angle_gamma   90.00
#
_symmetry.space_group_name_H-M   'P 1'
#
loop_
_entity.id
_entity.type
_entity.pdbx_description
1 polymer ?
#
loop_
_entity_poly.entity_id
_entity_poly.type
_entity_poly.pdbx_seq_one_letter_code
_entity_poly.pdbx_strand_id
1 'polypeptide(L)'
;VLKKLFHDGSCRWLLSLFFGTSVILTACNSQDSNITNSSSDSDTLKLLYWQAPTILNPHLSTGTKDLEASRITLEPLASYDKNGELIPFLAAEIPDRENGGISADGKSVTWKLKQDIKWSDGTPFTAADVVFTYEFLSNPQVGATSAGDYEIIDQIEAIDDYTVKITFKTVNPAWNRFFIGGSGIILPRHIYEEYNGENVREAPANLLPIGTGPYKVVEFKPGDVVVFEPNSYFRNADELGFKRIELKGGGDATSAARAVLQTGDADYAFNLQIEAPVLKQLETGGKGKTVSLLGTLSERILLNFSDPNQATADGERANRNNPHPFLTDKKVREAFSLAIDRKTISEQLYGITGEPAANILLLPQEYNSPNTSYQFDLEKAQQLLDEAGWKDSNNDGTRDKNGVEMKVVFQTSVNPLRQKTQEIVKQGLETIGIDVELKSVDASIFFSSDPSNNDTIEHFYADLQMFTTGNYSPDPSNYLKDYKCDEITQKANNWVGNNYSRYCNPEYDKLWLAATQELDPKKRAEIFVKMNDILINDFVVIPLVHRADVTAISNRLQGFELTPWDRNTWNIKDWKFE
;
A
#
# COMPACT_ATOMS: atom_id res chain seq x y z
N VAL A 1 49.61 -11.69 -22.23
CA VAL A 1 50.49 -11.67 -23.39
C VAL A 1 49.88 -10.81 -24.46
N LEU A 2 50.46 -9.58 -24.58
CA LEU A 2 50.79 -8.76 -25.74
C LEU A 2 49.69 -8.45 -26.77
N LYS A 3 49.32 -7.17 -26.86
CA LYS A 3 49.87 -5.93 -27.50
C LYS A 3 49.35 -5.70 -28.93
N LYS A 4 48.70 -4.49 -29.04
CA LYS A 4 48.96 -3.38 -30.00
C LYS A 4 48.71 -3.63 -31.50
N LEU A 5 47.95 -2.75 -32.14
CA LEU A 5 48.50 -1.59 -32.85
C LEU A 5 47.42 -0.68 -33.44
N PHE A 6 47.71 0.62 -33.36
CA PHE A 6 47.09 1.78 -33.97
C PHE A 6 47.21 1.80 -35.51
N HIS A 7 46.30 2.50 -36.23
CA HIS A 7 46.65 3.67 -37.08
C HIS A 7 45.41 4.20 -37.80
N ASP A 8 45.11 5.41 -37.61
CA ASP A 8 44.95 6.64 -38.36
C ASP A 8 44.53 6.58 -39.85
N GLY A 9 43.64 7.56 -40.19
CA GLY A 9 43.70 8.12 -41.54
C GLY A 9 42.40 8.75 -42.05
N SER A 10 42.08 9.96 -41.62
CA SER A 10 41.66 11.17 -42.37
C SER A 10 40.75 11.08 -43.62
N CYS A 11 39.64 11.77 -43.55
CA CYS A 11 39.18 12.89 -44.40
C CYS A 11 39.18 12.77 -45.92
N ARG A 12 38.02 12.94 -46.59
CA ARG A 12 37.80 13.98 -47.61
C ARG A 12 36.35 14.02 -48.13
N TRP A 13 35.87 15.25 -48.18
CA TRP A 13 34.70 15.76 -48.87
C TRP A 13 34.73 15.48 -50.37
N LEU A 14 33.52 15.30 -51.01
CA LEU A 14 33.21 15.86 -52.33
C LEU A 14 31.69 15.96 -52.55
N LEU A 15 31.24 17.16 -52.86
CA LEU A 15 29.96 17.56 -53.43
C LEU A 15 29.90 17.17 -54.94
N SER A 16 28.71 16.87 -55.46
CA SER A 16 28.16 17.32 -56.76
C SER A 16 26.77 16.73 -56.94
N LEU A 17 25.71 17.49 -56.99
CA LEU A 17 25.03 18.25 -58.04
C LEU A 17 24.27 17.40 -59.11
N PHE A 18 22.94 17.55 -59.03
CA PHE A 18 21.92 17.61 -60.11
C PHE A 18 21.89 16.58 -61.25
N PHE A 19 20.75 15.91 -61.43
CA PHE A 19 19.92 16.02 -62.65
C PHE A 19 18.50 15.46 -62.38
N GLY A 20 17.49 16.25 -62.74
CA GLY A 20 16.10 15.84 -62.69
C GLY A 20 15.69 15.08 -63.95
N THR A 21 14.73 14.19 -63.79
CA THR A 21 13.89 13.71 -64.88
C THR A 21 12.49 13.38 -64.39
N SER A 22 11.53 14.03 -64.97
CA SER A 22 10.10 13.80 -64.83
C SER A 22 9.70 12.49 -65.51
N VAL A 23 8.92 11.65 -64.84
CA VAL A 23 8.21 10.54 -65.46
C VAL A 23 6.83 10.38 -64.84
N ILE A 24 5.84 10.77 -65.58
CA ILE A 24 4.50 10.26 -65.89
C ILE A 24 3.81 9.37 -64.81
N LEU A 25 2.67 9.90 -64.37
CA LEU A 25 1.58 9.23 -63.69
C LEU A 25 1.03 8.03 -64.47
N THR A 26 1.04 6.88 -63.85
CA THR A 26 0.12 5.80 -64.17
C THR A 26 -0.68 5.47 -62.93
N ALA A 27 -1.98 5.77 -62.96
CA ALA A 27 -2.92 5.40 -61.93
C ALA A 27 -3.17 3.89 -61.99
N CYS A 28 -2.79 3.18 -60.95
CA CYS A 28 -3.34 1.86 -60.64
C CYS A 28 -4.29 2.01 -59.45
N ASN A 29 -5.56 1.77 -59.76
CA ASN A 29 -6.63 1.63 -58.82
C ASN A 29 -6.38 0.36 -57.98
N SER A 30 -5.91 0.52 -56.76
CA SER A 30 -5.92 -0.53 -55.74
C SER A 30 -7.07 -0.25 -54.78
N GLN A 31 -8.03 -1.18 -54.78
CA GLN A 31 -9.11 -1.22 -53.79
C GLN A 31 -8.51 -1.11 -52.39
N ASP A 32 -8.86 -0.03 -51.71
CA ASP A 32 -8.69 0.13 -50.28
C ASP A 32 -9.53 -0.95 -49.57
N SER A 33 -8.86 -1.99 -49.11
CA SER A 33 -9.38 -2.78 -48.00
C SER A 33 -9.27 -1.91 -46.76
N ASN A 34 -10.34 -1.18 -46.47
CA ASN A 34 -10.55 -0.53 -45.18
C ASN A 34 -10.51 -1.58 -44.08
N ILE A 35 -9.33 -1.83 -43.51
CA ILE A 35 -9.22 -2.36 -42.16
C ILE A 35 -9.47 -1.18 -41.25
N THR A 36 -10.74 -0.91 -40.97
CA THR A 36 -11.15 -0.03 -39.89
C THR A 36 -10.87 -0.72 -38.54
N ASN A 37 -9.62 -0.69 -38.08
CA ASN A 37 -9.31 -0.81 -36.69
C ASN A 37 -9.28 0.59 -36.05
N SER A 38 -10.40 1.27 -36.07
CA SER A 38 -10.68 2.34 -35.12
C SER A 38 -11.47 1.73 -33.95
N SER A 39 -10.78 1.11 -32.99
CA SER A 39 -11.33 1.11 -31.65
C SER A 39 -11.41 2.58 -31.26
N SER A 40 -12.63 3.11 -31.21
CA SER A 40 -12.87 4.50 -30.85
C SER A 40 -12.22 4.73 -29.46
N ASP A 41 -11.51 5.83 -29.32
CA ASP A 41 -10.90 6.31 -28.04
C ASP A 41 -11.96 6.42 -26.91
N SER A 42 -13.25 6.29 -27.28
CA SER A 42 -14.43 6.28 -26.43
C SER A 42 -14.62 5.02 -25.59
N ASP A 43 -14.02 3.88 -25.94
CA ASP A 43 -14.26 2.58 -25.29
C ASP A 43 -13.08 2.12 -24.43
N THR A 44 -12.01 2.94 -24.36
CA THR A 44 -10.80 2.64 -23.60
C THR A 44 -10.65 3.59 -22.41
N LEU A 45 -10.60 3.02 -21.21
CA LEU A 45 -10.27 3.73 -19.97
C LEU A 45 -8.75 3.77 -19.78
N LYS A 46 -8.18 4.97 -19.60
CA LYS A 46 -6.74 5.17 -19.41
C LYS A 46 -6.44 5.54 -17.96
N LEU A 47 -5.76 4.64 -17.25
CA LEU A 47 -5.34 4.82 -15.87
C LEU A 47 -3.83 5.11 -15.82
N LEU A 48 -3.42 6.06 -14.99
CA LEU A 48 -2.02 6.37 -14.74
C LEU A 48 -1.64 6.12 -13.27
N TYR A 49 -0.67 5.23 -13.08
CA TYR A 49 -0.10 4.90 -11.77
C TYR A 49 1.36 5.30 -11.76
N TRP A 50 1.68 6.44 -11.15
CA TRP A 50 3.08 6.91 -11.09
C TRP A 50 4.01 5.93 -10.35
N GLN A 51 3.46 5.09 -9.47
CA GLN A 51 4.10 3.88 -8.95
C GLN A 51 3.58 2.68 -9.73
N ALA A 52 4.36 2.18 -10.67
CA ALA A 52 3.95 1.08 -11.53
C ALA A 52 3.71 -0.23 -10.76
N PRO A 53 2.64 -0.98 -11.08
CA PRO A 53 2.46 -2.33 -10.55
C PRO A 53 3.60 -3.26 -10.95
N THR A 54 3.96 -4.17 -10.03
CA THR A 54 5.03 -5.14 -10.24
C THR A 54 4.56 -6.59 -10.12
N ILE A 55 3.44 -6.81 -9.44
CA ILE A 55 2.78 -8.10 -9.24
C ILE A 55 1.28 -7.87 -9.10
N LEU A 56 0.46 -8.84 -9.48
CA LEU A 56 -1.00 -8.77 -9.36
C LEU A 56 -1.57 -9.85 -8.42
N ASN A 57 -0.73 -10.47 -7.60
CA ASN A 57 -1.15 -11.28 -6.47
C ASN A 57 -1.07 -10.42 -5.19
N PRO A 58 -2.22 -9.99 -4.62
CA PRO A 58 -2.24 -9.06 -3.48
C PRO A 58 -1.67 -9.66 -2.19
N HIS A 59 -1.60 -10.98 -2.08
CA HIS A 59 -1.05 -11.66 -0.90
C HIS A 59 0.48 -11.71 -0.88
N LEU A 60 1.13 -11.32 -1.99
CA LEU A 60 2.58 -11.31 -2.16
C LEU A 60 3.15 -9.90 -2.33
N SER A 61 2.39 -8.87 -1.98
CA SER A 61 2.82 -7.46 -2.05
C SER A 61 2.27 -6.64 -0.89
N THR A 62 3.06 -5.66 -0.42
CA THR A 62 2.64 -4.60 0.51
C THR A 62 2.38 -3.27 -0.21
N GLY A 63 2.66 -3.20 -1.50
CA GLY A 63 2.50 -1.98 -2.32
C GLY A 63 1.06 -1.71 -2.71
N THR A 64 0.48 -0.59 -2.26
CA THR A 64 -0.90 -0.20 -2.61
C THR A 64 -1.15 -0.21 -4.12
N LYS A 65 -0.16 0.17 -4.95
CA LYS A 65 -0.21 0.12 -6.42
C LYS A 65 -0.57 -1.26 -6.98
N ASP A 66 -0.03 -2.32 -6.36
CA ASP A 66 -0.27 -3.71 -6.76
C ASP A 66 -1.66 -4.17 -6.31
N LEU A 67 -2.03 -3.81 -5.08
CA LEU A 67 -3.34 -4.11 -4.51
C LEU A 67 -4.48 -3.43 -5.28
N GLU A 68 -4.31 -2.17 -5.67
CA GLU A 68 -5.24 -1.41 -6.52
C GLU A 68 -5.41 -2.05 -7.90
N ALA A 69 -4.32 -2.39 -8.56
CA ALA A 69 -4.36 -2.99 -9.90
C ALA A 69 -4.97 -4.39 -9.88
N SER A 70 -4.68 -5.21 -8.85
CA SER A 70 -5.23 -6.56 -8.71
C SER A 70 -6.74 -6.55 -8.45
N ARG A 71 -7.26 -5.50 -7.76
CA ARG A 71 -8.67 -5.37 -7.41
C ARG A 71 -9.61 -5.23 -8.64
N ILE A 72 -9.07 -4.82 -9.80
CA ILE A 72 -9.80 -4.76 -11.07
C ILE A 72 -10.22 -6.17 -11.55
N THR A 73 -9.42 -7.18 -11.23
CA THR A 73 -9.62 -8.57 -11.71
C THR A 73 -10.10 -9.51 -10.60
N LEU A 74 -9.71 -9.26 -9.35
CA LEU A 74 -9.91 -10.18 -8.24
C LEU A 74 -10.94 -9.64 -7.24
N GLU A 75 -11.73 -10.55 -6.65
CA GLU A 75 -12.79 -10.18 -5.72
C GLU A 75 -12.66 -10.89 -4.37
N PRO A 76 -13.09 -10.21 -3.26
CA PRO A 76 -13.28 -10.82 -1.95
C PRO A 76 -14.69 -11.43 -1.81
N LEU A 77 -14.96 -12.05 -0.66
CA LEU A 77 -16.35 -12.47 -0.33
C LEU A 77 -17.27 -11.27 -0.15
N ALA A 78 -16.80 -10.24 0.54
CA ALA A 78 -17.53 -9.00 0.79
C ALA A 78 -16.53 -7.82 0.86
N SER A 79 -17.03 -6.60 0.84
CA SER A 79 -16.25 -5.39 1.11
C SER A 79 -17.10 -4.37 1.85
N TYR A 80 -16.51 -3.21 2.14
CA TYR A 80 -17.23 -2.11 2.80
C TYR A 80 -17.55 -1.02 1.78
N ASP A 81 -18.75 -0.46 1.86
CA ASP A 81 -19.12 0.74 1.14
C ASP A 81 -18.47 2.00 1.78
N LYS A 82 -18.75 3.18 1.24
CA LYS A 82 -18.22 4.44 1.78
C LYS A 82 -18.65 4.76 3.21
N ASN A 83 -19.75 4.17 3.68
CA ASN A 83 -20.28 4.36 5.04
C ASN A 83 -19.70 3.34 6.04
N GLY A 84 -18.90 2.36 5.56
CA GLY A 84 -18.38 1.27 6.38
C GLY A 84 -19.36 0.11 6.57
N GLU A 85 -20.41 0.04 5.75
CA GLU A 85 -21.35 -1.08 5.76
C GLU A 85 -20.88 -2.20 4.84
N LEU A 86 -21.01 -3.46 5.30
CA LEU A 86 -20.63 -4.63 4.50
C LEU A 86 -21.57 -4.84 3.33
N ILE A 87 -21.00 -4.95 2.13
CA ILE A 87 -21.69 -5.30 0.88
C ILE A 87 -21.13 -6.59 0.29
N PRO A 88 -21.98 -7.51 -0.23
CA PRO A 88 -21.53 -8.80 -0.73
C PRO A 88 -20.98 -8.71 -2.15
N PHE A 89 -19.81 -9.35 -2.38
CA PHE A 89 -19.19 -9.56 -3.69
C PHE A 89 -19.38 -11.00 -4.17
N LEU A 90 -18.56 -11.94 -3.68
CA LEU A 90 -18.71 -13.38 -3.96
C LEU A 90 -19.68 -14.07 -2.99
N ALA A 91 -19.91 -13.48 -1.81
CA ALA A 91 -20.94 -13.94 -0.89
C ALA A 91 -22.34 -13.61 -1.43
N ALA A 92 -23.30 -14.49 -1.17
CA ALA A 92 -24.72 -14.29 -1.49
C ALA A 92 -25.40 -13.31 -0.54
N GLU A 93 -25.00 -13.37 0.74
CA GLU A 93 -25.51 -12.53 1.83
C GLU A 93 -24.40 -12.27 2.85
N ILE A 94 -24.56 -11.22 3.66
CA ILE A 94 -23.65 -10.96 4.78
C ILE A 94 -24.11 -11.81 5.97
N PRO A 95 -23.19 -12.58 6.60
CA PRO A 95 -23.51 -13.34 7.81
C PRO A 95 -23.94 -12.42 8.96
N ASP A 96 -25.00 -12.80 9.65
CA ASP A 96 -25.42 -12.18 10.89
C ASP A 96 -25.99 -13.23 11.86
N ARG A 97 -26.44 -12.81 13.05
CA ARG A 97 -27.04 -13.72 14.04
C ARG A 97 -28.47 -14.11 13.67
N GLU A 98 -29.19 -13.27 12.94
CA GLU A 98 -30.61 -13.49 12.59
C GLU A 98 -30.72 -14.49 11.44
N ASN A 99 -29.79 -14.42 10.44
CA ASN A 99 -29.74 -15.40 9.37
C ASN A 99 -28.98 -16.71 9.73
N GLY A 100 -28.48 -16.79 10.99
CA GLY A 100 -27.72 -17.94 11.49
C GLY A 100 -26.28 -18.03 10.94
N GLY A 101 -25.80 -16.99 10.24
CA GLY A 101 -24.44 -16.92 9.70
C GLY A 101 -23.38 -16.75 10.79
N ILE A 102 -23.75 -16.20 11.96
CA ILE A 102 -22.85 -16.08 13.12
C ILE A 102 -23.36 -16.96 14.24
N SER A 103 -22.51 -17.87 14.77
CA SER A 103 -22.88 -18.74 15.89
C SER A 103 -23.20 -17.94 17.15
N ALA A 104 -24.09 -18.49 18.01
CA ALA A 104 -24.51 -17.81 19.23
C ALA A 104 -23.35 -17.52 20.20
N ASP A 105 -22.34 -18.39 20.23
CA ASP A 105 -21.12 -18.23 21.04
C ASP A 105 -20.05 -17.34 20.39
N GLY A 106 -20.29 -16.82 19.17
CA GLY A 106 -19.35 -15.97 18.44
C GLY A 106 -18.07 -16.66 18.00
N LYS A 107 -18.04 -18.00 17.99
CA LYS A 107 -16.84 -18.78 17.61
C LYS A 107 -16.85 -19.29 16.18
N SER A 108 -17.93 -19.09 15.42
CA SER A 108 -17.91 -19.44 14.01
C SER A 108 -18.75 -18.49 13.17
N VAL A 109 -18.35 -18.37 11.92
CA VAL A 109 -19.08 -17.67 10.87
C VAL A 109 -19.29 -18.61 9.69
N THR A 110 -20.48 -18.59 9.10
CA THR A 110 -20.84 -19.37 7.92
C THR A 110 -21.19 -18.42 6.79
N TRP A 111 -20.44 -18.52 5.70
CA TRP A 111 -20.64 -17.75 4.49
C TRP A 111 -21.44 -18.60 3.48
N LYS A 112 -22.47 -18.01 2.90
CA LYS A 112 -23.11 -18.53 1.70
C LYS A 112 -22.58 -17.81 0.48
N LEU A 113 -22.19 -18.55 -0.53
CA LEU A 113 -21.59 -18.05 -1.75
C LEU A 113 -22.64 -17.89 -2.85
N LYS A 114 -22.44 -16.92 -3.73
CA LYS A 114 -23.24 -16.80 -4.96
C LYS A 114 -23.03 -18.04 -5.82
N GLN A 115 -24.11 -18.56 -6.37
CA GLN A 115 -24.07 -19.64 -7.35
C GLN A 115 -23.78 -19.07 -8.75
N ASP A 116 -23.35 -19.93 -9.65
CA ASP A 116 -23.08 -19.61 -11.06
C ASP A 116 -21.96 -18.58 -11.31
N ILE A 117 -21.15 -18.28 -10.30
CA ILE A 117 -19.94 -17.48 -10.48
C ILE A 117 -18.86 -18.35 -11.15
N LYS A 118 -18.15 -17.73 -12.11
CA LYS A 118 -17.04 -18.37 -12.82
C LYS A 118 -15.79 -17.51 -12.74
N TRP A 119 -14.66 -18.17 -12.71
CA TRP A 119 -13.37 -17.57 -12.98
C TRP A 119 -13.29 -17.14 -14.45
N SER A 120 -12.36 -16.25 -14.78
CA SER A 120 -12.21 -15.70 -16.14
C SER A 120 -11.75 -16.71 -17.21
N ASP A 121 -11.40 -17.92 -16.81
CA ASP A 121 -11.14 -19.07 -17.69
C ASP A 121 -12.38 -19.99 -17.87
N GLY A 122 -13.48 -19.68 -17.18
CA GLY A 122 -14.75 -20.43 -17.24
C GLY A 122 -14.89 -21.51 -16.17
N THR A 123 -13.88 -21.77 -15.35
CA THR A 123 -13.93 -22.71 -14.21
C THR A 123 -14.94 -22.19 -13.16
N PRO A 124 -15.81 -23.03 -12.57
CA PRO A 124 -16.71 -22.62 -11.50
C PRO A 124 -15.96 -22.14 -10.25
N PHE A 125 -16.41 -21.03 -9.64
CA PHE A 125 -16.00 -20.61 -8.31
C PHE A 125 -16.81 -21.39 -7.26
N THR A 126 -16.12 -21.95 -6.25
CA THR A 126 -16.75 -22.75 -5.20
C THR A 126 -16.14 -22.48 -3.82
N ALA A 127 -16.74 -23.08 -2.79
CA ALA A 127 -16.22 -23.05 -1.42
C ALA A 127 -14.79 -23.61 -1.30
N ALA A 128 -14.39 -24.51 -2.21
CA ALA A 128 -13.03 -25.04 -2.25
C ALA A 128 -11.98 -23.98 -2.53
N ASP A 129 -12.30 -22.91 -3.29
CA ASP A 129 -11.38 -21.80 -3.54
C ASP A 129 -11.14 -20.95 -2.28
N VAL A 130 -12.18 -20.78 -1.46
CA VAL A 130 -12.07 -20.05 -0.18
C VAL A 130 -11.23 -20.85 0.82
N VAL A 131 -11.48 -22.16 0.93
CA VAL A 131 -10.67 -23.06 1.78
C VAL A 131 -9.20 -23.05 1.31
N PHE A 132 -8.97 -23.19 0.02
CA PHE A 132 -7.64 -23.15 -0.56
C PHE A 132 -6.93 -21.81 -0.31
N THR A 133 -7.64 -20.67 -0.40
CA THR A 133 -7.06 -19.36 -0.10
C THR A 133 -6.55 -19.31 1.34
N TYR A 134 -7.28 -19.87 2.30
CA TYR A 134 -6.79 -19.99 3.67
C TYR A 134 -5.55 -20.89 3.77
N GLU A 135 -5.53 -22.05 3.09
CA GLU A 135 -4.37 -22.93 3.05
C GLU A 135 -3.14 -22.24 2.49
N PHE A 136 -3.32 -21.45 1.40
CA PHE A 136 -2.29 -20.64 0.78
C PHE A 136 -1.73 -19.58 1.75
N LEU A 137 -2.61 -18.84 2.41
CA LEU A 137 -2.23 -17.77 3.36
C LEU A 137 -1.53 -18.33 4.60
N SER A 138 -1.94 -19.51 5.05
CA SER A 138 -1.43 -20.15 6.27
C SER A 138 -0.15 -20.97 6.04
N ASN A 139 0.26 -21.17 4.78
CA ASN A 139 1.47 -21.91 4.45
C ASN A 139 2.72 -21.03 4.64
N PRO A 140 3.60 -21.32 5.62
CA PRO A 140 4.79 -20.51 5.88
C PRO A 140 5.76 -20.41 4.70
N GLN A 141 5.76 -21.41 3.78
CA GLN A 141 6.62 -21.42 2.61
C GLN A 141 6.17 -20.43 1.53
N VAL A 142 4.91 -20.01 1.56
CA VAL A 142 4.36 -18.97 0.67
C VAL A 142 4.87 -17.60 1.07
N GLY A 143 4.99 -17.33 2.38
CA GLY A 143 5.37 -16.02 2.90
C GLY A 143 4.34 -14.94 2.55
N ALA A 144 3.05 -15.26 2.67
CA ALA A 144 1.97 -14.30 2.42
C ALA A 144 2.01 -13.14 3.43
N THR A 145 1.86 -11.91 2.93
CA THR A 145 1.97 -10.69 3.75
C THR A 145 0.93 -10.59 4.87
N SER A 146 -0.21 -11.27 4.72
CA SER A 146 -1.32 -11.32 5.69
C SER A 146 -1.41 -12.63 6.47
N ALA A 147 -0.40 -13.52 6.39
CA ALA A 147 -0.43 -14.85 7.02
C ALA A 147 -0.85 -14.80 8.50
N GLY A 148 -0.23 -13.93 9.28
CA GLY A 148 -0.49 -13.77 10.71
C GLY A 148 -1.94 -13.33 11.04
N ASP A 149 -2.68 -12.75 10.10
CA ASP A 149 -4.07 -12.35 10.31
C ASP A 149 -5.01 -13.55 10.46
N TYR A 150 -4.65 -14.66 9.82
CA TYR A 150 -5.46 -15.87 9.74
C TYR A 150 -5.16 -16.89 10.86
N GLU A 151 -4.17 -16.62 11.73
CA GLU A 151 -3.78 -17.53 12.82
C GLU A 151 -4.88 -17.81 13.85
N ILE A 152 -5.85 -16.91 14.01
CA ILE A 152 -6.98 -17.10 14.93
C ILE A 152 -8.00 -18.14 14.42
N ILE A 153 -7.95 -18.48 13.15
CA ILE A 153 -8.79 -19.52 12.57
C ILE A 153 -8.29 -20.88 13.06
N ASP A 154 -9.22 -21.66 13.63
CA ASP A 154 -8.98 -23.05 14.06
C ASP A 154 -9.22 -23.99 12.88
N GLN A 155 -10.34 -23.79 12.17
CA GLN A 155 -10.74 -24.63 11.06
C GLN A 155 -11.54 -23.83 10.03
N ILE A 156 -11.35 -24.15 8.76
CA ILE A 156 -12.20 -23.72 7.66
C ILE A 156 -12.67 -24.94 6.87
N GLU A 157 -13.95 -25.00 6.56
CA GLU A 157 -14.58 -26.15 5.93
C GLU A 157 -15.52 -25.73 4.80
N ALA A 158 -15.42 -26.38 3.65
CA ALA A 158 -16.49 -26.38 2.65
C ALA A 158 -17.56 -27.37 3.09
N ILE A 159 -18.70 -26.85 3.55
CA ILE A 159 -19.86 -27.68 3.95
C ILE A 159 -20.53 -28.31 2.72
N ASP A 160 -20.59 -27.51 1.66
CA ASP A 160 -20.98 -27.87 0.30
C ASP A 160 -20.29 -26.92 -0.68
N ASP A 161 -20.60 -27.01 -1.98
CA ASP A 161 -19.95 -26.20 -3.02
C ASP A 161 -20.15 -24.68 -2.84
N TYR A 162 -21.16 -24.26 -2.07
CA TYR A 162 -21.53 -22.85 -1.90
C TYR A 162 -21.68 -22.41 -0.43
N THR A 163 -21.17 -23.21 0.50
CA THR A 163 -21.22 -22.91 1.93
C THR A 163 -19.87 -23.14 2.58
N VAL A 164 -19.30 -22.08 3.16
CA VAL A 164 -18.03 -22.14 3.89
C VAL A 164 -18.27 -21.82 5.36
N LYS A 165 -17.79 -22.68 6.24
CA LYS A 165 -17.79 -22.42 7.68
C LYS A 165 -16.36 -22.17 8.17
N ILE A 166 -16.19 -21.08 8.90
CA ILE A 166 -14.94 -20.69 9.56
C ILE A 166 -15.16 -20.82 11.07
N THR A 167 -14.34 -21.62 11.73
CA THR A 167 -14.34 -21.77 13.19
C THR A 167 -13.09 -21.09 13.76
N PHE A 168 -13.25 -20.31 14.81
CA PHE A 168 -12.17 -19.57 15.46
C PHE A 168 -11.73 -20.28 16.73
N LYS A 169 -10.45 -20.19 17.07
CA LYS A 169 -9.87 -20.73 18.33
C LYS A 169 -10.53 -20.16 19.57
N THR A 170 -10.97 -18.92 19.49
CA THR A 170 -11.66 -18.19 20.57
C THR A 170 -12.85 -17.41 20.00
N VAL A 171 -13.66 -16.81 20.87
CA VAL A 171 -14.66 -15.82 20.45
C VAL A 171 -13.98 -14.75 19.61
N ASN A 172 -14.60 -14.40 18.48
CA ASN A 172 -14.01 -13.41 17.57
C ASN A 172 -15.03 -12.33 17.14
N PRO A 173 -15.05 -11.18 17.80
CA PRO A 173 -15.92 -10.07 17.41
C PRO A 173 -15.55 -9.46 16.05
N ALA A 174 -14.31 -9.67 15.57
CA ALA A 174 -13.80 -9.20 14.28
C ALA A 174 -13.91 -10.30 13.19
N TRP A 175 -14.96 -11.12 13.21
CA TRP A 175 -15.18 -12.16 12.21
C TRP A 175 -15.21 -11.62 10.77
N ASN A 176 -15.62 -10.35 10.62
CA ASN A 176 -15.78 -9.64 9.34
C ASN A 176 -14.49 -9.04 8.78
N ARG A 177 -13.33 -9.53 9.19
CA ARG A 177 -12.03 -9.11 8.62
C ARG A 177 -11.44 -10.12 7.64
N PHE A 178 -11.94 -11.38 7.64
CA PHE A 178 -11.40 -12.46 6.82
C PHE A 178 -12.09 -12.53 5.47
N PHE A 179 -11.29 -12.60 4.41
CA PHE A 179 -11.77 -12.65 3.02
C PHE A 179 -12.60 -11.42 2.59
N ILE A 180 -12.31 -10.25 3.19
CA ILE A 180 -13.05 -9.01 3.00
C ILE A 180 -12.13 -7.89 2.53
N GLY A 181 -12.68 -7.02 1.65
CA GLY A 181 -11.95 -5.87 1.09
C GLY A 181 -10.77 -6.26 0.21
N GLY A 182 -9.95 -5.27 -0.12
CA GLY A 182 -8.82 -5.45 -1.03
C GLY A 182 -7.68 -6.33 -0.50
N SER A 183 -7.70 -6.70 0.79
CA SER A 183 -6.75 -7.64 1.40
C SER A 183 -7.31 -9.05 1.57
N GLY A 184 -8.63 -9.23 1.41
CA GLY A 184 -9.32 -10.51 1.57
C GLY A 184 -9.66 -11.21 0.26
N ILE A 185 -8.87 -11.00 -0.76
CA ILE A 185 -9.07 -11.54 -2.11
C ILE A 185 -9.03 -13.07 -2.11
N ILE A 186 -9.94 -13.68 -2.88
CA ILE A 186 -9.97 -15.13 -3.07
C ILE A 186 -9.11 -15.52 -4.28
N LEU A 187 -8.36 -16.60 -4.14
CA LEU A 187 -7.50 -17.16 -5.19
C LEU A 187 -8.11 -18.42 -5.82
N PRO A 188 -7.92 -18.62 -7.15
CA PRO A 188 -8.37 -19.84 -7.83
C PRO A 188 -7.50 -21.03 -7.43
N ARG A 189 -8.11 -22.03 -6.76
CA ARG A 189 -7.42 -23.23 -6.32
C ARG A 189 -6.74 -23.95 -7.49
N HIS A 190 -7.46 -24.16 -8.60
CA HIS A 190 -6.97 -24.91 -9.78
C HIS A 190 -5.75 -24.27 -10.46
N ILE A 191 -5.45 -23.00 -10.15
CA ILE A 191 -4.28 -22.27 -10.68
C ILE A 191 -3.12 -22.30 -9.70
N TYR A 192 -3.40 -22.09 -8.39
CA TYR A 192 -2.33 -21.90 -7.41
C TYR A 192 -1.97 -23.13 -6.60
N GLU A 193 -2.73 -24.24 -6.70
CA GLU A 193 -2.51 -25.44 -5.89
C GLU A 193 -1.10 -26.04 -6.11
N GLU A 194 -0.60 -26.04 -7.36
CA GLU A 194 0.75 -26.52 -7.69
C GLU A 194 1.88 -25.56 -7.22
N TYR A 195 1.55 -24.31 -6.92
CA TYR A 195 2.49 -23.27 -6.47
C TYR A 195 2.37 -22.97 -4.98
N ASN A 196 1.57 -23.72 -4.22
CA ASN A 196 1.35 -23.46 -2.79
C ASN A 196 2.57 -23.90 -1.96
N GLY A 197 3.65 -23.10 -2.02
CA GLY A 197 4.91 -23.39 -1.35
C GLY A 197 6.04 -22.46 -1.80
N GLU A 198 7.28 -22.93 -1.73
CA GLU A 198 8.50 -22.16 -2.02
C GLU A 198 8.54 -21.58 -3.45
N ASN A 199 7.86 -22.24 -4.40
CA ASN A 199 7.79 -21.83 -5.80
C ASN A 199 6.65 -20.87 -6.11
N VAL A 200 5.97 -20.32 -5.10
CA VAL A 200 4.79 -19.44 -5.27
C VAL A 200 5.07 -18.21 -6.16
N ARG A 201 6.29 -17.68 -6.11
CA ARG A 201 6.68 -16.51 -6.92
C ARG A 201 6.89 -16.83 -8.40
N GLU A 202 6.95 -18.10 -8.75
CA GLU A 202 7.06 -18.59 -10.14
C GLU A 202 5.69 -18.76 -10.81
N ALA A 203 4.58 -18.67 -10.06
CA ALA A 203 3.24 -18.83 -10.59
C ALA A 203 2.94 -17.77 -11.67
N PRO A 204 2.62 -18.17 -12.92
CA PRO A 204 2.31 -17.20 -14.00
C PRO A 204 1.12 -16.30 -13.66
N ALA A 205 0.19 -16.80 -12.85
CA ALA A 205 -0.98 -16.05 -12.40
C ALA A 205 -0.65 -14.88 -11.44
N ASN A 206 0.57 -14.79 -10.93
CA ASN A 206 1.03 -13.58 -10.22
C ASN A 206 1.12 -12.36 -11.15
N LEU A 207 1.24 -12.58 -12.46
CA LEU A 207 1.29 -11.53 -13.48
C LEU A 207 0.01 -11.49 -14.32
N LEU A 208 -0.57 -12.65 -14.63
CA LEU A 208 -1.78 -12.79 -15.43
C LEU A 208 -2.86 -13.51 -14.60
N PRO A 209 -3.43 -12.85 -13.58
CA PRO A 209 -4.36 -13.49 -12.67
C PRO A 209 -5.63 -13.94 -13.37
N ILE A 210 -6.10 -15.13 -12.97
CA ILE A 210 -7.45 -15.61 -13.26
C ILE A 210 -8.34 -15.14 -12.13
N GLY A 211 -9.32 -14.30 -12.44
CA GLY A 211 -10.17 -13.65 -11.44
C GLY A 211 -11.67 -13.79 -11.73
N THR A 212 -12.49 -13.47 -10.75
CA THR A 212 -13.96 -13.43 -10.86
C THR A 212 -14.48 -12.02 -11.16
N GLY A 213 -13.60 -11.02 -11.13
CA GLY A 213 -13.94 -9.60 -11.29
C GLY A 213 -14.35 -9.19 -12.69
N PRO A 214 -14.73 -7.90 -12.87
CA PRO A 214 -15.34 -7.39 -14.11
C PRO A 214 -14.39 -7.41 -15.31
N TYR A 215 -13.09 -7.27 -15.08
CA TYR A 215 -12.09 -7.27 -16.14
C TYR A 215 -11.02 -8.31 -15.89
N LYS A 216 -10.49 -8.92 -16.95
CA LYS A 216 -9.36 -9.86 -16.93
C LYS A 216 -8.11 -9.23 -17.52
N VAL A 217 -6.95 -9.57 -17.00
CA VAL A 217 -5.66 -9.15 -17.54
C VAL A 217 -5.37 -9.90 -18.84
N VAL A 218 -4.98 -9.17 -19.88
CA VAL A 218 -4.57 -9.74 -21.18
C VAL A 218 -3.11 -9.45 -21.50
N GLU A 219 -2.53 -8.43 -20.91
CA GLU A 219 -1.11 -8.11 -21.02
C GLU A 219 -0.63 -7.50 -19.70
N PHE A 220 0.53 -7.92 -19.22
CA PHE A 220 1.22 -7.28 -18.11
C PHE A 220 2.72 -7.24 -18.34
N LYS A 221 3.28 -6.06 -18.31
CA LYS A 221 4.72 -5.79 -18.25
C LYS A 221 5.02 -5.13 -16.91
N PRO A 222 5.56 -5.87 -15.92
CA PRO A 222 5.85 -5.32 -14.60
C PRO A 222 6.68 -4.04 -14.68
N GLY A 223 6.24 -3.01 -13.93
CA GLY A 223 6.89 -1.70 -13.95
C GLY A 223 6.53 -0.79 -15.13
N ASP A 224 5.63 -1.21 -16.03
CA ASP A 224 5.25 -0.45 -17.23
C ASP A 224 3.73 -0.41 -17.44
N VAL A 225 3.12 -1.50 -17.92
CA VAL A 225 1.72 -1.50 -18.36
C VAL A 225 0.98 -2.76 -17.96
N VAL A 226 -0.29 -2.58 -17.58
CA VAL A 226 -1.29 -3.65 -17.44
C VAL A 226 -2.45 -3.32 -18.36
N VAL A 227 -2.86 -4.30 -19.17
CA VAL A 227 -4.01 -4.18 -20.07
C VAL A 227 -5.08 -5.15 -19.65
N PHE A 228 -6.31 -4.64 -19.55
CA PHE A 228 -7.46 -5.43 -19.18
C PHE A 228 -8.52 -5.36 -20.28
N GLU A 229 -9.29 -6.46 -20.40
CA GLU A 229 -10.49 -6.56 -21.23
C GLU A 229 -11.65 -7.08 -20.40
N PRO A 230 -12.92 -6.88 -20.80
CA PRO A 230 -14.07 -7.42 -20.11
C PRO A 230 -13.92 -8.93 -19.87
N ASN A 231 -14.20 -9.34 -18.64
CA ASN A 231 -14.33 -10.75 -18.32
C ASN A 231 -15.71 -11.25 -18.79
N SER A 232 -15.75 -12.05 -19.85
CA SER A 232 -17.00 -12.57 -20.42
C SER A 232 -17.79 -13.49 -19.49
N TYR A 233 -17.18 -13.96 -18.41
CA TYR A 233 -17.82 -14.75 -17.37
C TYR A 233 -18.26 -13.92 -16.15
N PHE A 234 -18.00 -12.60 -16.18
CA PHE A 234 -18.49 -11.72 -15.11
C PHE A 234 -20.02 -11.66 -15.15
N ARG A 235 -20.63 -11.71 -13.97
CA ARG A 235 -22.09 -11.78 -13.78
C ARG A 235 -22.90 -10.70 -14.49
N ASN A 236 -22.31 -9.53 -14.77
CA ASN A 236 -22.92 -8.38 -15.44
C ASN A 236 -22.00 -7.88 -16.57
N ALA A 237 -21.40 -8.77 -17.36
CA ALA A 237 -20.42 -8.42 -18.37
C ALA A 237 -20.95 -7.43 -19.42
N ASP A 238 -22.25 -7.53 -19.75
CA ASP A 238 -22.91 -6.67 -20.75
C ASP A 238 -23.14 -5.23 -20.26
N GLU A 239 -22.99 -4.97 -18.96
CA GLU A 239 -23.20 -3.66 -18.33
C GLU A 239 -21.89 -2.88 -18.15
N LEU A 240 -20.73 -3.48 -18.45
CA LEU A 240 -19.42 -2.87 -18.27
C LEU A 240 -19.21 -1.70 -19.21
N GLY A 241 -18.73 -0.57 -18.65
CA GLY A 241 -18.58 0.69 -19.39
C GLY A 241 -17.43 0.72 -20.39
N PHE A 242 -16.46 -0.19 -20.30
CA PHE A 242 -15.25 -0.16 -21.13
C PHE A 242 -14.98 -1.50 -21.81
N LYS A 243 -14.50 -1.45 -23.06
CA LYS A 243 -14.01 -2.63 -23.78
C LYS A 243 -12.52 -2.90 -23.53
N ARG A 244 -11.82 -1.91 -23.01
CA ARG A 244 -10.40 -1.98 -22.72
C ARG A 244 -10.06 -1.04 -21.59
N ILE A 245 -9.17 -1.47 -20.68
CA ILE A 245 -8.55 -0.62 -19.68
C ILE A 245 -7.04 -0.71 -19.89
N GLU A 246 -6.38 0.44 -19.99
CA GLU A 246 -4.93 0.55 -20.05
C GLU A 246 -4.42 1.24 -18.79
N LEU A 247 -3.78 0.48 -17.90
CA LEU A 247 -3.10 1.00 -16.75
C LEU A 247 -1.63 1.16 -17.09
N LYS A 248 -1.17 2.39 -17.27
CA LYS A 248 0.24 2.72 -17.47
C LYS A 248 0.87 3.07 -16.13
N GLY A 249 2.05 2.48 -15.90
CA GLY A 249 2.84 2.70 -14.71
C GLY A 249 4.06 3.56 -14.96
N GLY A 250 4.63 4.12 -13.87
CA GLY A 250 5.87 4.89 -13.88
C GLY A 250 5.69 6.39 -14.09
N GLY A 251 6.80 7.10 -14.06
CA GLY A 251 6.80 8.56 -14.09
C GLY A 251 6.72 9.19 -12.70
N ASP A 252 5.99 10.28 -12.58
CA ASP A 252 5.76 10.98 -11.33
C ASP A 252 4.29 11.41 -11.17
N ALA A 253 3.88 11.67 -9.93
CA ALA A 253 2.52 12.04 -9.59
C ALA A 253 2.04 13.32 -10.29
N THR A 254 2.93 14.32 -10.47
CA THR A 254 2.58 15.60 -11.10
C THR A 254 2.32 15.42 -12.60
N SER A 255 3.11 14.59 -13.28
CA SER A 255 2.90 14.26 -14.70
C SER A 255 1.61 13.48 -14.89
N ALA A 256 1.30 12.52 -14.00
CA ALA A 256 0.03 11.79 -14.03
C ALA A 256 -1.19 12.72 -13.80
N ALA A 257 -1.11 13.61 -12.81
CA ALA A 257 -2.15 14.61 -12.57
C ALA A 257 -2.34 15.56 -13.76
N ARG A 258 -1.25 16.00 -14.38
CA ARG A 258 -1.30 16.88 -15.57
C ARG A 258 -2.02 16.19 -16.74
N ALA A 259 -1.74 14.92 -16.97
CA ALA A 259 -2.37 14.16 -18.05
C ALA A 259 -3.91 14.10 -17.89
N VAL A 260 -4.42 14.05 -16.67
CA VAL A 260 -5.86 14.03 -16.42
C VAL A 260 -6.45 15.43 -16.33
N LEU A 261 -5.84 16.32 -15.52
CA LEU A 261 -6.44 17.61 -15.16
C LEU A 261 -6.25 18.68 -16.25
N GLN A 262 -5.10 18.65 -16.96
CA GLN A 262 -4.70 19.74 -17.86
C GLN A 262 -4.75 19.34 -19.33
N THR A 263 -4.21 18.19 -19.74
CA THR A 263 -4.15 17.79 -21.15
C THR A 263 -5.31 16.90 -21.58
N GLY A 264 -5.88 16.09 -20.69
CA GLY A 264 -6.95 15.14 -21.00
C GLY A 264 -6.45 13.88 -21.71
N ASP A 265 -5.16 13.53 -21.60
CA ASP A 265 -4.54 12.36 -22.21
C ASP A 265 -4.87 11.05 -21.45
N ALA A 266 -5.34 11.17 -20.21
CA ALA A 266 -5.75 10.06 -19.36
C ALA A 266 -7.05 10.39 -18.60
N ASP A 267 -7.70 9.35 -18.04
CA ASP A 267 -9.00 9.46 -17.42
C ASP A 267 -8.94 9.38 -15.90
N TYR A 268 -7.88 8.77 -15.37
CA TYR A 268 -7.69 8.58 -13.93
C TYR A 268 -6.19 8.63 -13.59
N ALA A 269 -5.86 9.28 -12.49
CA ALA A 269 -4.51 9.29 -11.94
C ALA A 269 -4.54 8.91 -10.45
N PHE A 270 -3.80 7.85 -10.12
CA PHE A 270 -3.76 7.21 -8.81
C PHE A 270 -2.86 7.95 -7.80
N ASN A 271 -3.35 8.05 -6.54
CA ASN A 271 -2.56 8.38 -5.35
C ASN A 271 -1.69 9.63 -5.53
N LEU A 272 -2.32 10.76 -5.81
CA LEU A 272 -1.64 12.02 -6.12
C LEU A 272 -1.03 12.66 -4.88
N GLN A 273 0.16 12.20 -4.52
CA GLN A 273 0.99 12.81 -3.48
C GLN A 273 1.74 14.01 -4.06
N ILE A 274 1.02 15.12 -4.21
CA ILE A 274 1.47 16.36 -4.84
C ILE A 274 1.11 17.52 -3.91
N GLU A 275 1.95 18.55 -3.91
CA GLU A 275 1.66 19.77 -3.17
C GLU A 275 0.32 20.39 -3.61
N ALA A 276 -0.53 20.75 -2.64
CA ALA A 276 -1.86 21.27 -2.91
C ALA A 276 -1.90 22.50 -3.85
N PRO A 277 -0.96 23.47 -3.79
CA PRO A 277 -0.90 24.57 -4.76
C PRO A 277 -0.68 24.09 -6.21
N VAL A 278 0.11 23.04 -6.40
CA VAL A 278 0.38 22.45 -7.74
C VAL A 278 -0.87 21.77 -8.27
N LEU A 279 -1.59 20.98 -7.45
CA LEU A 279 -2.86 20.37 -7.82
C LEU A 279 -3.88 21.43 -8.28
N LYS A 280 -4.04 22.48 -7.49
CA LYS A 280 -4.95 23.57 -7.79
C LYS A 280 -4.60 24.28 -9.12
N GLN A 281 -3.31 24.43 -9.41
CA GLN A 281 -2.86 25.00 -10.69
C GLN A 281 -3.20 24.06 -11.86
N LEU A 282 -3.00 22.75 -11.71
CA LEU A 282 -3.30 21.78 -12.77
C LEU A 282 -4.79 21.70 -13.09
N GLU A 283 -5.67 21.84 -12.09
CA GLU A 283 -7.13 21.88 -12.28
C GLU A 283 -7.60 23.04 -13.17
N THR A 284 -6.86 24.14 -13.24
CA THR A 284 -7.20 25.25 -14.15
C THR A 284 -7.20 24.85 -15.63
N GLY A 285 -6.62 23.71 -15.98
CA GLY A 285 -6.70 23.14 -17.34
C GLY A 285 -8.10 22.68 -17.75
N GLY A 286 -9.01 22.43 -16.79
CA GLY A 286 -10.42 22.18 -17.00
C GLY A 286 -10.77 20.86 -17.70
N LYS A 287 -9.83 19.89 -17.78
CA LYS A 287 -10.06 18.57 -18.39
C LYS A 287 -10.54 17.53 -17.40
N GLY A 288 -10.27 17.74 -16.12
CA GLY A 288 -10.62 16.85 -15.03
C GLY A 288 -10.77 17.60 -13.72
N LYS A 289 -11.02 16.86 -12.66
CA LYS A 289 -11.13 17.35 -11.29
C LYS A 289 -10.34 16.46 -10.32
N THR A 290 -9.85 17.04 -9.24
CA THR A 290 -9.31 16.31 -8.10
C THR A 290 -10.46 15.79 -7.24
N VAL A 291 -10.38 14.52 -6.85
CA VAL A 291 -11.26 13.90 -5.85
C VAL A 291 -10.39 13.54 -4.66
N SER A 292 -10.81 13.93 -3.46
CA SER A 292 -10.07 13.66 -2.24
C SER A 292 -11.01 13.22 -1.12
N LEU A 293 -10.51 12.29 -0.27
CA LEU A 293 -11.22 11.78 0.88
C LEU A 293 -10.25 11.67 2.07
N LEU A 294 -10.52 12.41 3.15
CA LEU A 294 -9.88 12.17 4.45
C LEU A 294 -10.44 10.87 5.02
N GLY A 295 -9.62 9.85 5.03
CA GLY A 295 -9.98 8.51 5.47
C GLY A 295 -9.15 8.07 6.68
N THR A 296 -8.51 6.92 6.56
CA THR A 296 -7.70 6.31 7.63
C THR A 296 -6.20 6.56 7.47
N LEU A 297 -5.78 7.23 6.40
CA LEU A 297 -4.37 7.33 6.02
C LEU A 297 -3.59 8.29 6.93
N SER A 298 -2.56 7.77 7.59
CA SER A 298 -1.59 8.54 8.37
C SER A 298 -0.22 8.48 7.73
N GLU A 299 0.30 9.62 7.25
CA GLU A 299 1.73 9.76 6.94
C GLU A 299 2.46 9.84 8.26
N ARG A 300 3.44 8.93 8.48
CA ARG A 300 4.10 8.77 9.76
C ARG A 300 5.56 8.39 9.65
N ILE A 301 6.33 8.70 10.69
CA ILE A 301 7.69 8.21 10.87
C ILE A 301 7.66 7.05 11.87
N LEU A 302 8.26 5.93 11.50
CA LEU A 302 8.62 4.84 12.41
C LEU A 302 10.06 5.02 12.87
N LEU A 303 10.29 4.75 14.16
CA LEU A 303 11.61 4.73 14.76
C LEU A 303 12.06 3.28 14.93
N ASN A 304 13.32 2.99 14.60
CA ASN A 304 13.88 1.65 14.76
C ASN A 304 14.40 1.45 16.19
N PHE A 305 13.87 0.49 16.90
CA PHE A 305 14.32 0.15 18.25
C PHE A 305 15.57 -0.74 18.28
N SER A 306 15.98 -1.23 17.11
CA SER A 306 17.19 -2.03 16.92
C SER A 306 18.23 -1.26 16.13
N ASP A 307 19.52 -1.51 16.41
CA ASP A 307 20.63 -0.84 15.73
C ASP A 307 20.78 -1.35 14.28
N PRO A 308 20.51 -0.51 13.27
CA PRO A 308 20.65 -0.90 11.87
C PRO A 308 22.12 -1.01 11.43
N ASN A 309 23.08 -0.54 12.24
CA ASN A 309 24.50 -0.56 11.93
C ASN A 309 25.22 -1.76 12.54
N GLN A 310 24.58 -2.47 13.47
CA GLN A 310 25.13 -3.65 14.10
C GLN A 310 24.58 -4.92 13.45
N ALA A 311 25.46 -5.72 12.83
CA ALA A 311 25.09 -7.01 12.28
C ALA A 311 25.33 -8.15 13.27
N THR A 312 24.47 -9.16 13.23
CA THR A 312 24.66 -10.45 13.91
C THR A 312 25.75 -11.28 13.22
N ALA A 313 26.16 -12.38 13.82
CA ALA A 313 27.19 -13.26 13.23
C ALA A 313 26.82 -13.84 11.85
N ASP A 314 25.53 -13.97 11.55
CA ASP A 314 24.98 -14.42 10.28
C ASP A 314 24.58 -13.28 9.34
N GLY A 315 25.00 -12.04 9.66
CA GLY A 315 24.87 -10.85 8.82
C GLY A 315 23.54 -10.12 8.89
N GLU A 316 22.61 -10.49 9.78
CA GLU A 316 21.36 -9.77 9.98
C GLU A 316 21.60 -8.42 10.67
N ARG A 317 21.13 -7.33 10.08
CA ARG A 317 21.14 -5.99 10.67
C ARG A 317 19.78 -5.69 11.34
N ALA A 318 19.72 -4.64 12.15
CA ALA A 318 18.51 -4.26 12.89
C ALA A 318 17.85 -5.44 13.63
N ASN A 319 18.65 -6.36 14.17
CA ASN A 319 18.15 -7.49 14.94
C ASN A 319 17.65 -7.01 16.31
N ARG A 320 16.49 -7.53 16.78
CA ARG A 320 15.88 -7.14 18.06
C ARG A 320 16.79 -7.33 19.29
N ASN A 321 17.82 -8.17 19.19
CA ASN A 321 18.78 -8.39 20.26
C ASN A 321 19.90 -7.34 20.30
N ASN A 322 19.99 -6.49 19.30
CA ASN A 322 20.92 -5.37 19.21
C ASN A 322 20.13 -4.05 19.37
N PRO A 323 19.90 -3.59 20.61
CA PRO A 323 19.09 -2.40 20.86
C PRO A 323 19.75 -1.16 20.24
N HIS A 324 18.93 -0.27 19.70
CA HIS A 324 19.41 1.00 19.16
C HIS A 324 20.11 1.83 20.23
N PRO A 325 21.26 2.45 19.95
CA PRO A 325 22.08 3.11 20.97
C PRO A 325 21.40 4.28 21.68
N PHE A 326 20.40 4.91 21.08
CA PHE A 326 19.68 6.03 21.68
C PHE A 326 18.15 6.02 21.45
N LEU A 327 17.61 5.41 20.38
CA LEU A 327 16.15 5.39 20.15
C LEU A 327 15.39 4.46 21.11
N THR A 328 16.07 3.67 21.93
CA THR A 328 15.46 2.93 23.06
C THR A 328 15.13 3.82 24.25
N ASP A 329 15.72 5.02 24.38
CA ASP A 329 15.41 5.99 25.42
C ASP A 329 14.16 6.82 25.02
N LYS A 330 13.12 6.78 25.85
CA LYS A 330 11.86 7.51 25.59
C LYS A 330 12.06 9.03 25.51
N LYS A 331 12.95 9.62 26.33
CA LYS A 331 13.25 11.06 26.28
C LYS A 331 13.82 11.47 24.93
N VAL A 332 14.67 10.62 24.36
CA VAL A 332 15.24 10.85 23.03
C VAL A 332 14.12 10.80 21.97
N ARG A 333 13.24 9.81 22.00
CA ARG A 333 12.12 9.73 21.05
C ARG A 333 11.14 10.90 21.21
N GLU A 334 10.88 11.36 22.45
CA GLU A 334 10.09 12.57 22.71
C GLU A 334 10.74 13.80 22.08
N ALA A 335 12.07 13.96 22.23
CA ALA A 335 12.81 15.04 21.61
C ALA A 335 12.71 15.02 20.09
N PHE A 336 12.79 13.84 19.45
CA PHE A 336 12.55 13.70 18.00
C PHE A 336 11.15 14.18 17.62
N SER A 337 10.11 13.78 18.37
CA SER A 337 8.74 14.20 18.10
C SER A 337 8.52 15.71 18.24
N LEU A 338 9.16 16.33 19.26
CA LEU A 338 9.09 17.76 19.53
C LEU A 338 9.84 18.61 18.47
N ALA A 339 10.83 18.04 17.80
CA ALA A 339 11.61 18.73 16.76
C ALA A 339 10.90 18.77 15.40
N ILE A 340 9.73 18.15 15.26
CA ILE A 340 9.01 18.07 13.98
C ILE A 340 7.84 19.06 13.92
N ASP A 341 7.93 20.04 13.02
CA ASP A 341 6.88 21.02 12.76
C ASP A 341 5.81 20.45 11.81
N ARG A 342 4.87 19.66 12.39
CA ARG A 342 3.75 19.05 11.65
C ARG A 342 2.84 20.08 11.02
N LYS A 343 2.71 21.25 11.66
CA LYS A 343 1.87 22.32 11.15
C LYS A 343 2.42 22.88 9.84
N THR A 344 3.70 23.20 9.81
CA THR A 344 4.39 23.68 8.58
C THR A 344 4.32 22.61 7.48
N ILE A 345 4.60 21.33 7.80
CA ILE A 345 4.48 20.22 6.85
C ILE A 345 3.07 20.18 6.24
N SER A 346 2.04 20.17 7.09
CA SER A 346 0.65 20.07 6.64
C SER A 346 0.21 21.29 5.83
N GLU A 347 0.42 22.51 6.34
CA GLU A 347 -0.05 23.73 5.68
C GLU A 347 0.68 24.03 4.37
N GLN A 348 2.00 23.81 4.29
CA GLN A 348 2.78 24.17 3.11
C GLN A 348 2.76 23.09 2.03
N LEU A 349 2.74 21.79 2.42
CA LEU A 349 2.88 20.70 1.48
C LEU A 349 1.53 20.06 1.14
N TYR A 350 0.68 19.79 2.14
CA TYR A 350 -0.58 19.08 1.94
C TYR A 350 -1.78 20.03 1.75
N GLY A 351 -1.80 21.22 2.41
CA GLY A 351 -2.91 22.15 2.30
C GLY A 351 -4.26 21.48 2.59
N ILE A 352 -5.18 21.53 1.62
CA ILE A 352 -6.52 20.93 1.76
C ILE A 352 -6.53 19.38 1.69
N THR A 353 -5.41 18.75 1.34
CA THR A 353 -5.30 17.29 1.21
C THR A 353 -4.72 16.61 2.45
N GLY A 354 -4.54 17.35 3.54
CA GLY A 354 -4.08 16.79 4.82
C GLY A 354 -4.08 17.78 5.95
N GLU A 355 -4.15 17.27 7.16
CA GLU A 355 -4.11 18.03 8.41
C GLU A 355 -3.11 17.40 9.39
N PRO A 356 -2.55 18.17 10.35
CA PRO A 356 -1.58 17.63 11.30
C PRO A 356 -2.18 16.48 12.11
N ALA A 357 -1.46 15.37 12.24
CA ALA A 357 -1.94 14.19 12.95
C ALA A 357 -1.35 14.07 14.37
N ALA A 358 -2.20 13.72 15.34
CA ALA A 358 -1.82 13.36 16.70
C ALA A 358 -1.98 11.85 16.96
N ASN A 359 -2.66 11.12 16.07
CA ASN A 359 -3.04 9.73 16.22
C ASN A 359 -2.69 8.92 14.96
N ILE A 360 -2.63 7.60 15.10
CA ILE A 360 -2.58 6.65 13.99
C ILE A 360 -3.96 6.03 13.69
N LEU A 361 -4.86 6.00 14.67
CA LEU A 361 -6.27 5.66 14.47
C LEU A 361 -7.07 6.94 14.25
N LEU A 362 -7.56 7.13 13.03
CA LEU A 362 -8.22 8.35 12.57
C LEU A 362 -9.71 8.12 12.32
N LEU A 363 -10.09 6.96 11.81
CA LEU A 363 -11.47 6.51 11.58
C LEU A 363 -11.61 5.03 11.96
N PRO A 364 -12.81 4.56 12.36
CA PRO A 364 -13.98 5.36 12.78
C PRO A 364 -13.67 6.37 13.89
N GLN A 365 -14.46 7.44 13.98
CA GLN A 365 -14.17 8.57 14.89
C GLN A 365 -14.11 8.17 16.38
N GLU A 366 -14.82 7.12 16.79
CA GLU A 366 -14.78 6.59 18.16
C GLU A 366 -13.43 6.04 18.59
N TYR A 367 -12.54 5.73 17.63
CA TYR A 367 -11.18 5.25 17.90
C TYR A 367 -10.13 6.37 17.88
N ASN A 368 -10.49 7.56 17.40
CA ASN A 368 -9.61 8.72 17.39
C ASN A 368 -9.43 9.24 18.81
N SER A 369 -8.27 9.03 19.40
CA SER A 369 -8.02 9.35 20.81
C SER A 369 -8.05 10.84 21.10
N PRO A 370 -8.82 11.28 22.12
CA PRO A 370 -8.77 12.67 22.62
C PRO A 370 -7.60 12.91 23.59
N ASN A 371 -6.85 11.86 23.98
CA ASN A 371 -5.84 11.93 25.04
C ASN A 371 -4.45 12.27 24.52
N THR A 372 -4.26 12.28 23.20
CA THR A 372 -2.97 12.52 22.55
C THR A 372 -2.95 13.89 21.89
N SER A 373 -1.76 14.45 21.79
CA SER A 373 -1.51 15.72 21.09
C SER A 373 -0.09 15.73 20.53
N TYR A 374 0.18 16.65 19.64
CA TYR A 374 1.53 16.93 19.19
C TYR A 374 1.94 18.35 19.61
N GLN A 375 3.24 18.56 19.77
CA GLN A 375 3.84 19.86 20.04
C GLN A 375 5.07 20.02 19.15
N PHE A 376 5.40 21.25 18.83
CA PHE A 376 6.66 21.64 18.22
C PHE A 376 7.38 22.55 19.19
N ASP A 377 8.48 22.09 19.79
CA ASP A 377 9.21 22.80 20.84
C ASP A 377 10.67 22.37 20.84
N LEU A 378 11.50 23.12 20.14
CA LEU A 378 12.93 22.84 19.98
C LEU A 378 13.71 23.01 21.32
N GLU A 379 13.31 23.96 22.16
CA GLU A 379 13.98 24.19 23.45
C GLU A 379 13.75 23.02 24.40
N LYS A 380 12.50 22.54 24.50
CA LYS A 380 12.18 21.34 25.28
C LYS A 380 12.87 20.10 24.71
N ALA A 381 12.95 19.97 23.40
CA ALA A 381 13.65 18.85 22.74
C ALA A 381 15.13 18.82 23.14
N GLN A 382 15.82 19.97 23.07
CA GLN A 382 17.22 20.10 23.48
C GLN A 382 17.39 19.77 24.98
N GLN A 383 16.50 20.27 25.85
CA GLN A 383 16.53 19.96 27.27
C GLN A 383 16.41 18.45 27.54
N LEU A 384 15.50 17.76 26.85
CA LEU A 384 15.33 16.32 27.02
C LEU A 384 16.58 15.52 26.61
N LEU A 385 17.26 15.94 25.54
CA LEU A 385 18.52 15.34 25.10
C LEU A 385 19.63 15.60 26.14
N ASP A 386 19.71 16.80 26.72
CA ASP A 386 20.66 17.13 27.79
C ASP A 386 20.40 16.30 29.04
N GLU A 387 19.14 16.13 29.44
CA GLU A 387 18.72 15.28 30.56
C GLU A 387 19.03 13.80 30.33
N ALA A 388 18.93 13.34 29.09
CA ALA A 388 19.31 11.99 28.68
C ALA A 388 20.84 11.80 28.57
N GLY A 389 21.61 12.89 28.76
CA GLY A 389 23.06 12.89 28.74
C GLY A 389 23.72 12.99 27.37
N TRP A 390 22.95 13.35 26.33
CA TRP A 390 23.44 13.60 24.99
C TRP A 390 23.85 15.06 24.84
N LYS A 391 25.12 15.34 24.57
CA LYS A 391 25.68 16.70 24.46
C LYS A 391 26.69 16.75 23.32
N ASP A 392 26.80 17.88 22.68
CA ASP A 392 27.90 18.14 21.75
C ASP A 392 29.19 18.38 22.55
N SER A 393 29.97 17.32 22.77
CA SER A 393 31.14 17.37 23.65
C SER A 393 32.42 17.81 22.92
N ASN A 394 32.43 17.73 21.59
CA ASN A 394 33.55 18.07 20.72
C ASN A 394 33.35 19.38 19.94
N ASN A 395 32.16 20.00 20.04
CA ASN A 395 31.71 21.22 19.36
C ASN A 395 31.71 21.11 17.82
N ASP A 396 31.31 19.96 17.28
CA ASP A 396 31.12 19.75 15.84
C ASP A 396 29.68 19.96 15.38
N GLY A 397 28.77 20.26 16.30
CA GLY A 397 27.35 20.48 16.06
C GLY A 397 26.48 19.23 16.23
N THR A 398 27.09 18.05 16.41
CA THR A 398 26.39 16.79 16.59
C THR A 398 26.50 16.35 18.06
N ARG A 399 25.38 15.97 18.67
CA ARG A 399 25.38 15.46 20.05
C ARG A 399 26.00 14.08 20.11
N ASP A 400 26.77 13.85 21.17
CA ASP A 400 27.43 12.57 21.44
C ASP A 400 27.26 12.12 22.90
N LYS A 401 27.46 10.81 23.13
CA LYS A 401 27.51 10.21 24.44
C LYS A 401 28.34 8.93 24.42
N ASN A 402 29.36 8.84 25.28
CA ASN A 402 30.23 7.65 25.39
C ASN A 402 30.88 7.23 24.05
N GLY A 403 31.22 8.19 23.20
CA GLY A 403 31.81 7.95 21.88
C GLY A 403 30.82 7.56 20.77
N VAL A 404 29.52 7.62 21.03
CA VAL A 404 28.47 7.44 20.03
C VAL A 404 27.90 8.80 19.68
N GLU A 405 27.93 9.16 18.40
CA GLU A 405 27.30 10.39 17.86
C GLU A 405 25.84 10.14 17.50
N MET A 406 24.99 11.16 17.65
CA MET A 406 23.59 11.10 17.23
C MET A 406 23.46 11.33 15.73
N LYS A 407 23.77 10.29 14.96
CA LYS A 407 23.61 10.26 13.49
C LYS A 407 22.49 9.29 13.15
N VAL A 408 21.64 9.69 12.22
CA VAL A 408 20.50 8.88 11.76
C VAL A 408 20.38 8.88 10.25
N VAL A 409 20.05 7.73 9.69
CA VAL A 409 19.59 7.58 8.31
C VAL A 409 18.07 7.63 8.31
N PHE A 410 17.50 8.58 7.59
CA PHE A 410 16.06 8.73 7.43
C PHE A 410 15.63 8.34 6.02
N GLN A 411 14.99 7.18 5.88
CA GLN A 411 14.57 6.65 4.58
C GLN A 411 13.10 6.84 4.28
N THR A 412 12.77 6.95 2.97
CA THR A 412 11.40 6.91 2.43
C THR A 412 11.42 6.43 0.98
N SER A 413 10.25 6.22 0.37
CA SER A 413 10.18 5.98 -1.08
C SER A 413 10.41 7.27 -1.87
N VAL A 414 10.95 7.14 -3.10
CA VAL A 414 11.09 8.27 -4.04
C VAL A 414 9.71 8.89 -4.29
N ASN A 415 9.52 10.10 -3.77
CA ASN A 415 8.32 10.91 -3.92
C ASN A 415 8.65 12.36 -3.55
N PRO A 416 8.39 13.36 -4.41
CA PRO A 416 8.77 14.75 -4.16
C PRO A 416 8.16 15.34 -2.87
N LEU A 417 6.90 15.01 -2.57
CA LEU A 417 6.22 15.48 -1.35
C LEU A 417 6.89 14.92 -0.08
N ARG A 418 7.22 13.62 -0.09
CA ARG A 418 7.94 12.97 1.02
C ARG A 418 9.35 13.47 1.17
N GLN A 419 10.07 13.69 0.06
CA GLN A 419 11.43 14.25 0.10
C GLN A 419 11.44 15.64 0.73
N LYS A 420 10.48 16.51 0.38
CA LYS A 420 10.33 17.82 1.04
C LYS A 420 9.93 17.71 2.51
N THR A 421 9.10 16.73 2.86
CA THR A 421 8.79 16.44 4.26
C THR A 421 10.05 16.01 5.03
N GLN A 422 10.89 15.15 4.44
CA GLN A 422 12.18 14.75 5.03
C GLN A 422 13.09 15.96 5.28
N GLU A 423 13.16 16.91 4.36
CA GLU A 423 13.98 18.13 4.53
C GLU A 423 13.52 18.99 5.72
N ILE A 424 12.20 19.16 5.90
CA ILE A 424 11.66 19.91 7.05
C ILE A 424 11.99 19.17 8.36
N VAL A 425 11.79 17.84 8.38
CA VAL A 425 12.12 17.01 9.55
C VAL A 425 13.62 17.06 9.86
N LYS A 426 14.48 16.94 8.84
CA LYS A 426 15.93 17.06 8.96
C LYS A 426 16.31 18.38 9.60
N GLN A 427 15.80 19.50 9.10
CA GLN A 427 16.09 20.82 9.65
C GLN A 427 15.75 20.92 11.15
N GLY A 428 14.61 20.37 11.56
CA GLY A 428 14.22 20.34 12.97
C GLY A 428 15.18 19.50 13.83
N LEU A 429 15.55 18.31 13.36
CA LEU A 429 16.46 17.40 14.07
C LEU A 429 17.89 17.96 14.13
N GLU A 430 18.39 18.54 13.05
CA GLU A 430 19.72 19.17 13.04
C GLU A 430 19.78 20.38 14.00
N THR A 431 18.67 21.14 14.13
CA THR A 431 18.60 22.26 15.08
C THR A 431 18.77 21.81 16.54
N ILE A 432 18.42 20.57 16.86
CA ILE A 432 18.61 20.01 18.20
C ILE A 432 19.87 19.17 18.33
N GLY A 433 20.76 19.17 17.32
CA GLY A 433 22.08 18.54 17.34
C GLY A 433 22.09 17.07 16.91
N ILE A 434 21.20 16.66 15.99
CA ILE A 434 21.17 15.32 15.40
C ILE A 434 21.55 15.41 13.94
N ASP A 435 22.60 14.73 13.51
CA ASP A 435 23.02 14.64 12.11
C ASP A 435 22.11 13.69 11.34
N VAL A 436 21.52 14.15 10.22
CA VAL A 436 20.50 13.39 9.46
C VAL A 436 20.93 13.18 8.02
N GLU A 437 21.13 11.92 7.65
CA GLU A 437 21.29 11.49 6.28
C GLU A 437 19.93 11.13 5.67
N LEU A 438 19.58 11.74 4.53
CA LEU A 438 18.34 11.41 3.81
C LEU A 438 18.57 10.32 2.78
N LYS A 439 17.70 9.30 2.79
CA LYS A 439 17.73 8.18 1.85
C LYS A 439 16.36 8.04 1.17
N SER A 440 16.36 8.02 -0.16
CA SER A 440 15.16 7.73 -0.96
C SER A 440 15.36 6.44 -1.73
N VAL A 441 14.37 5.53 -1.67
CA VAL A 441 14.38 4.21 -2.28
C VAL A 441 13.28 4.15 -3.34
N ASP A 442 13.52 3.50 -4.48
CA ASP A 442 12.46 3.28 -5.46
C ASP A 442 11.27 2.56 -4.83
N ALA A 443 10.05 2.98 -5.17
CA ALA A 443 8.84 2.44 -4.55
C ALA A 443 8.64 0.94 -4.81
N SER A 444 9.12 0.42 -5.96
CA SER A 444 9.04 -1.00 -6.30
C SER A 444 9.96 -1.87 -5.43
N ILE A 445 11.03 -1.26 -4.91
CA ILE A 445 11.97 -1.86 -3.97
C ILE A 445 11.47 -1.67 -2.52
N PHE A 446 11.15 -0.42 -2.17
CA PHE A 446 10.76 -0.06 -0.80
C PHE A 446 9.54 -0.83 -0.29
N PHE A 447 8.55 -1.05 -1.15
CA PHE A 447 7.32 -1.79 -0.84
C PHE A 447 7.30 -3.23 -1.41
N SER A 448 8.46 -3.79 -1.70
CA SER A 448 8.59 -5.20 -2.09
C SER A 448 8.63 -6.07 -0.83
N SER A 449 7.93 -7.20 -0.84
CA SER A 449 8.02 -8.24 0.20
C SER A 449 9.05 -9.34 -0.15
N ASP A 450 9.95 -9.09 -1.10
CA ASP A 450 11.02 -10.03 -1.44
C ASP A 450 12.10 -10.01 -0.35
N PRO A 451 12.30 -11.10 0.41
CA PRO A 451 13.26 -11.14 1.51
C PRO A 451 14.73 -11.04 1.08
N SER A 452 15.02 -11.16 -0.21
CA SER A 452 16.38 -10.93 -0.74
C SER A 452 16.72 -9.45 -0.91
N ASN A 453 15.73 -8.56 -0.81
CA ASN A 453 15.85 -7.14 -1.05
C ASN A 453 16.04 -6.37 0.27
N ASN A 454 17.25 -5.85 0.50
CA ASN A 454 17.64 -5.22 1.76
C ASN A 454 17.07 -3.81 2.02
N ASP A 455 16.47 -3.17 1.00
CA ASP A 455 15.98 -1.79 1.09
C ASP A 455 14.44 -1.71 1.24
N THR A 456 13.82 -2.81 1.70
CA THR A 456 12.38 -2.87 1.95
C THR A 456 12.01 -2.26 3.30
N ILE A 457 10.70 -1.98 3.48
CA ILE A 457 10.17 -1.51 4.76
C ILE A 457 10.31 -2.57 5.86
N GLU A 458 10.29 -3.85 5.51
CA GLU A 458 10.42 -4.98 6.44
C GLU A 458 11.83 -5.09 7.00
N HIS A 459 12.86 -4.91 6.18
CA HIS A 459 14.25 -4.93 6.63
C HIS A 459 14.58 -3.72 7.49
N PHE A 460 14.10 -2.56 7.12
CA PHE A 460 14.29 -1.30 7.85
C PHE A 460 15.74 -1.09 8.32
N TYR A 461 16.70 -1.18 7.39
CA TYR A 461 18.13 -0.94 7.66
C TYR A 461 18.47 0.56 7.67
N ALA A 462 17.63 1.33 8.36
CA ALA A 462 17.76 2.75 8.65
C ALA A 462 17.26 3.01 10.09
N ASP A 463 17.51 4.20 10.62
CA ASP A 463 17.08 4.60 11.97
C ASP A 463 15.65 5.10 11.99
N LEU A 464 15.25 5.82 10.94
CA LEU A 464 13.91 6.37 10.72
C LEU A 464 13.40 5.96 9.35
N GLN A 465 12.09 5.64 9.24
CA GLN A 465 11.44 5.48 7.93
C GLN A 465 10.07 6.12 7.90
N MET A 466 9.70 6.67 6.73
CA MET A 466 8.45 7.37 6.53
C MET A 466 7.65 6.78 5.38
N PHE A 467 6.38 6.48 5.64
CA PHE A 467 5.39 6.08 4.64
C PHE A 467 3.98 6.21 5.20
N THR A 468 2.98 6.19 4.32
CA THR A 468 1.57 6.23 4.70
C THR A 468 1.02 4.84 4.89
N THR A 469 0.19 4.63 5.91
CA THR A 469 -0.75 3.52 6.02
C THR A 469 -1.93 3.90 6.90
N GLY A 470 -2.93 3.02 6.99
CA GLY A 470 -4.12 3.17 7.82
C GLY A 470 -4.86 1.85 7.93
N ASN A 471 -5.94 1.81 8.69
CA ASN A 471 -6.83 0.65 8.75
C ASN A 471 -7.79 0.69 7.54
N TYR A 472 -7.79 -0.38 6.74
CA TYR A 472 -8.69 -0.55 5.59
C TYR A 472 -9.96 -1.34 5.95
N SER A 473 -10.29 -1.41 7.24
CA SER A 473 -11.50 -2.02 7.77
C SER A 473 -11.98 -1.15 8.93
N PRO A 474 -13.29 -1.00 9.14
CA PRO A 474 -13.82 -0.33 10.33
C PRO A 474 -13.30 -0.92 11.65
N ASP A 475 -12.95 -2.20 11.67
CA ASP A 475 -12.26 -2.83 12.79
C ASP A 475 -10.74 -2.65 12.70
N PRO A 476 -10.08 -1.94 13.64
CA PRO A 476 -8.67 -1.63 13.56
C PRO A 476 -7.75 -2.72 14.12
N SER A 477 -8.27 -3.88 14.54
CA SER A 477 -7.48 -4.89 15.24
C SER A 477 -6.30 -5.42 14.43
N ASN A 478 -6.43 -5.54 13.09
CA ASN A 478 -5.32 -5.90 12.22
C ASN A 478 -4.24 -4.82 12.16
N TYR A 479 -4.65 -3.57 11.99
CA TYR A 479 -3.72 -2.45 11.94
C TYR A 479 -2.95 -2.26 13.25
N LEU A 480 -3.62 -2.46 14.39
CA LEU A 480 -2.98 -2.40 15.70
C LEU A 480 -2.13 -3.64 16.01
N LYS A 481 -2.41 -4.78 15.36
CA LYS A 481 -1.60 -5.98 15.45
C LYS A 481 -0.15 -5.73 15.00
N ASP A 482 0.06 -4.84 14.04
CA ASP A 482 1.36 -4.47 13.49
C ASP A 482 2.40 -4.03 14.53
N TYR A 483 2.01 -3.73 15.76
CA TYR A 483 2.91 -3.30 16.83
C TYR A 483 3.11 -4.34 17.93
N LYS A 484 2.62 -5.57 17.77
CA LYS A 484 2.83 -6.66 18.73
C LYS A 484 4.27 -7.19 18.70
N CYS A 485 4.67 -7.78 19.81
CA CYS A 485 6.02 -8.36 19.94
C CYS A 485 6.27 -9.55 19.00
N ASP A 486 5.26 -10.34 18.70
CA ASP A 486 5.34 -11.52 17.81
C ASP A 486 5.26 -11.15 16.31
N GLU A 487 4.86 -9.92 15.98
CA GLU A 487 4.85 -9.39 14.60
C GLU A 487 6.19 -8.77 14.16
N ILE A 488 7.23 -8.81 15.01
CA ILE A 488 8.54 -8.25 14.68
C ILE A 488 9.15 -8.97 13.48
N THR A 489 9.44 -8.20 12.42
CA THR A 489 10.08 -8.71 11.20
C THR A 489 11.56 -8.98 11.44
N GLN A 490 12.03 -10.19 11.16
CA GLN A 490 13.42 -10.63 11.30
C GLN A 490 13.76 -11.74 10.31
N LYS A 491 15.04 -11.99 10.08
CA LYS A 491 15.52 -13.09 9.24
C LYS A 491 14.96 -14.45 9.68
N ALA A 492 14.81 -14.67 10.98
CA ALA A 492 14.30 -15.92 11.55
C ALA A 492 12.86 -16.26 11.11
N ASN A 493 12.05 -15.28 10.73
CA ASN A 493 10.70 -15.46 10.21
C ASN A 493 10.58 -15.06 8.73
N ASN A 494 11.68 -15.05 7.97
CA ASN A 494 11.73 -14.62 6.58
C ASN A 494 11.16 -13.21 6.34
N TRP A 495 11.33 -12.32 7.33
CA TRP A 495 10.81 -10.93 7.31
C TRP A 495 9.28 -10.84 7.25
N VAL A 496 8.58 -11.93 7.59
CA VAL A 496 7.12 -11.96 7.73
C VAL A 496 6.70 -11.26 9.01
N GLY A 497 5.61 -10.49 8.96
CA GLY A 497 5.10 -9.65 10.04
C GLY A 497 5.10 -8.17 9.66
N ASN A 498 4.57 -7.33 10.51
CA ASN A 498 4.40 -5.89 10.22
C ASN A 498 5.00 -4.97 11.30
N ASN A 499 5.60 -5.53 12.36
CA ASN A 499 6.28 -4.72 13.37
C ASN A 499 7.70 -4.37 12.91
N TYR A 500 7.78 -3.42 11.98
CA TYR A 500 9.05 -2.97 11.41
C TYR A 500 9.91 -2.21 12.42
N SER A 501 9.30 -1.58 13.42
CA SER A 501 10.02 -0.82 14.47
C SER A 501 10.80 -1.69 15.45
N ARG A 502 10.51 -2.99 15.54
CA ARG A 502 11.01 -3.92 16.58
C ARG A 502 10.64 -3.49 18.00
N TYR A 503 9.64 -2.63 18.13
CA TYR A 503 9.06 -2.29 19.43
C TYR A 503 8.39 -3.52 20.05
N CYS A 504 8.54 -3.69 21.35
CA CYS A 504 7.88 -4.79 22.06
C CYS A 504 7.42 -4.33 23.44
N ASN A 505 6.12 -4.33 23.66
CA ASN A 505 5.49 -3.99 24.94
C ASN A 505 4.46 -5.05 25.32
N PRO A 506 4.74 -5.89 26.35
CA PRO A 506 3.82 -6.95 26.78
C PRO A 506 2.45 -6.44 27.25
N GLU A 507 2.34 -5.19 27.72
CA GLU A 507 1.06 -4.60 28.09
C GLU A 507 0.23 -4.26 26.84
N TYR A 508 0.86 -3.81 25.78
CA TYR A 508 0.22 -3.63 24.48
C TYR A 508 -0.32 -4.95 23.94
N ASP A 509 0.46 -6.03 24.00
CA ASP A 509 0.03 -7.36 23.56
C ASP A 509 -1.18 -7.87 24.34
N LYS A 510 -1.24 -7.62 25.67
CA LYS A 510 -2.41 -7.96 26.51
C LYS A 510 -3.64 -7.16 26.11
N LEU A 511 -3.51 -5.86 25.82
CA LEU A 511 -4.62 -5.03 25.35
C LEU A 511 -5.13 -5.52 24.01
N TRP A 512 -4.25 -5.86 23.08
CA TRP A 512 -4.64 -6.43 21.80
C TRP A 512 -5.44 -7.73 21.98
N LEU A 513 -4.94 -8.63 22.81
CA LEU A 513 -5.66 -9.88 23.14
C LEU A 513 -7.03 -9.60 23.75
N ALA A 514 -7.14 -8.65 24.67
CA ALA A 514 -8.40 -8.24 25.27
C ALA A 514 -9.38 -7.70 24.22
N ALA A 515 -8.90 -6.83 23.30
CA ALA A 515 -9.72 -6.28 22.22
C ALA A 515 -10.26 -7.36 21.26
N THR A 516 -9.48 -8.43 21.03
CA THR A 516 -9.92 -9.56 20.17
C THR A 516 -10.99 -10.45 20.81
N GLN A 517 -11.27 -10.26 22.11
CA GLN A 517 -12.26 -11.06 22.87
C GLN A 517 -13.43 -10.23 23.42
N GLU A 518 -13.30 -8.90 23.43
CA GLU A 518 -14.34 -8.00 23.97
C GLU A 518 -15.50 -7.87 22.97
N LEU A 519 -16.70 -8.24 23.42
CA LEU A 519 -17.95 -8.21 22.63
C LEU A 519 -18.72 -6.89 22.76
N ASP A 520 -18.47 -6.12 23.81
CA ASP A 520 -19.07 -4.79 24.00
C ASP A 520 -18.34 -3.78 23.12
N PRO A 521 -18.98 -3.18 22.09
CA PRO A 521 -18.30 -2.29 21.15
C PRO A 521 -17.67 -1.07 21.84
N LYS A 522 -18.29 -0.53 22.90
CA LYS A 522 -17.78 0.66 23.62
C LYS A 522 -16.52 0.33 24.39
N LYS A 523 -16.53 -0.79 25.14
CA LYS A 523 -15.35 -1.24 25.87
C LYS A 523 -14.21 -1.59 24.92
N ARG A 524 -14.54 -2.18 23.79
CA ARG A 524 -13.57 -2.51 22.75
C ARG A 524 -12.95 -1.25 22.15
N ALA A 525 -13.74 -0.21 21.88
CA ALA A 525 -13.25 1.09 21.44
C ALA A 525 -12.29 1.72 22.46
N GLU A 526 -12.63 1.67 23.76
CA GLU A 526 -11.74 2.15 24.83
C GLU A 526 -10.39 1.42 24.87
N ILE A 527 -10.38 0.11 24.56
CA ILE A 527 -9.13 -0.64 24.47
C ILE A 527 -8.30 -0.17 23.27
N PHE A 528 -8.90 0.01 22.10
CA PHE A 528 -8.21 0.51 20.91
C PHE A 528 -7.64 1.92 21.11
N VAL A 529 -8.38 2.81 21.76
CA VAL A 529 -7.90 4.13 22.16
C VAL A 529 -6.67 4.02 23.07
N LYS A 530 -6.70 3.14 24.10
CA LYS A 530 -5.52 2.92 24.97
C LYS A 530 -4.32 2.38 24.20
N MET A 531 -4.53 1.50 23.24
CA MET A 531 -3.45 0.99 22.40
C MET A 531 -2.83 2.09 21.54
N ASN A 532 -3.65 2.95 20.91
CA ASN A 532 -3.16 4.13 20.21
C ASN A 532 -2.35 5.04 21.16
N ASP A 533 -2.88 5.30 22.35
CA ASP A 533 -2.23 6.17 23.35
C ASP A 533 -0.84 5.65 23.79
N ILE A 534 -0.69 4.33 23.93
CA ILE A 534 0.61 3.72 24.22
C ILE A 534 1.61 4.03 23.11
N LEU A 535 1.24 3.77 21.85
CA LEU A 535 2.14 3.98 20.71
C LEU A 535 2.57 5.45 20.55
N ILE A 536 1.61 6.35 20.73
CA ILE A 536 1.85 7.79 20.58
C ILE A 536 2.66 8.34 21.78
N ASN A 537 2.28 7.99 23.01
CA ASN A 537 2.93 8.50 24.21
C ASN A 537 4.30 7.84 24.48
N ASP A 538 4.56 6.65 23.93
CA ASP A 538 5.89 6.03 23.93
C ASP A 538 6.73 6.45 22.72
N PHE A 539 6.15 7.29 21.83
CA PHE A 539 6.82 7.76 20.61
C PHE A 539 7.39 6.60 19.77
N VAL A 540 6.64 5.52 19.66
CA VAL A 540 6.99 4.37 18.80
C VAL A 540 6.84 4.74 17.34
N VAL A 541 5.80 5.51 17.08
CA VAL A 541 5.44 6.09 15.80
C VAL A 541 5.15 7.57 15.98
N ILE A 542 5.61 8.38 15.05
CA ILE A 542 5.37 9.82 15.03
C ILE A 542 4.41 10.12 13.87
N PRO A 543 3.10 10.27 14.12
CA PRO A 543 2.16 10.73 13.10
C PRO A 543 2.55 12.13 12.65
N LEU A 544 2.51 12.38 11.35
CA LEU A 544 2.80 13.68 10.75
C LEU A 544 1.55 14.35 10.23
N VAL A 545 0.85 13.66 9.32
CA VAL A 545 -0.30 14.19 8.59
C VAL A 545 -1.39 13.14 8.50
N HIS A 546 -2.60 13.49 8.91
CA HIS A 546 -3.84 12.82 8.48
C HIS A 546 -4.05 13.20 7.01
N ARG A 547 -3.70 12.28 6.13
CA ARG A 547 -3.60 12.52 4.71
C ARG A 547 -4.86 12.04 4.01
N ALA A 548 -5.40 12.86 3.11
CA ALA A 548 -6.44 12.40 2.20
C ALA A 548 -5.90 11.36 1.21
N ASP A 549 -6.75 10.43 0.81
CA ASP A 549 -6.61 9.76 -0.47
C ASP A 549 -6.98 10.77 -1.56
N VAL A 550 -6.07 10.98 -2.51
CA VAL A 550 -6.18 12.01 -3.54
C VAL A 550 -5.98 11.37 -4.90
N THR A 551 -6.93 11.59 -5.79
CA THR A 551 -6.90 11.10 -7.17
C THR A 551 -7.39 12.18 -8.12
N ALA A 552 -7.06 12.09 -9.40
CA ALA A 552 -7.67 12.92 -10.43
C ALA A 552 -8.51 12.06 -11.38
N ILE A 553 -9.66 12.57 -11.77
CA ILE A 553 -10.52 11.94 -12.76
C ILE A 553 -10.87 12.90 -13.89
N SER A 554 -10.98 12.40 -15.11
CA SER A 554 -11.46 13.20 -16.23
C SER A 554 -12.92 13.61 -16.02
N ASN A 555 -13.33 14.75 -16.58
CA ASN A 555 -14.72 15.23 -16.45
C ASN A 555 -15.74 14.27 -17.07
N ARG A 556 -15.34 13.46 -18.03
CA ARG A 556 -16.19 12.45 -18.68
C ARG A 556 -16.38 11.16 -17.90
N LEU A 557 -15.53 10.89 -16.87
CA LEU A 557 -15.59 9.66 -16.08
C LEU A 557 -16.68 9.79 -15.01
N GLN A 558 -17.66 8.87 -15.07
CA GLN A 558 -18.76 8.75 -14.11
C GLN A 558 -18.67 7.43 -13.35
N GLY A 559 -19.36 7.34 -12.21
CA GLY A 559 -19.43 6.12 -11.40
C GLY A 559 -18.25 5.89 -10.46
N PHE A 560 -17.17 6.69 -10.56
CA PHE A 560 -16.05 6.63 -9.62
C PHE A 560 -16.45 7.08 -8.21
N GLU A 561 -16.12 6.27 -7.21
CA GLU A 561 -16.38 6.58 -5.80
C GLU A 561 -15.19 6.15 -4.93
N LEU A 562 -14.70 7.08 -4.11
CA LEU A 562 -13.71 6.77 -3.06
C LEU A 562 -14.40 6.18 -1.82
N THR A 563 -13.74 5.21 -1.21
CA THR A 563 -14.07 4.70 0.13
C THR A 563 -12.80 4.62 0.98
N PRO A 564 -12.85 4.91 2.30
CA PRO A 564 -11.69 4.72 3.17
C PRO A 564 -11.41 3.23 3.48
N TRP A 565 -12.29 2.30 3.02
CA TRP A 565 -12.34 0.93 3.48
C TRP A 565 -11.95 -0.12 2.44
N ASP A 566 -11.78 0.27 1.17
CA ASP A 566 -11.31 -0.62 0.08
C ASP A 566 -10.39 0.17 -0.88
N ARG A 567 -9.90 -0.47 -1.91
CA ARG A 567 -9.08 0.13 -2.97
C ARG A 567 -9.93 1.02 -3.88
N ASN A 568 -9.34 2.06 -4.46
CA ASN A 568 -10.07 3.02 -5.30
C ASN A 568 -10.73 2.39 -6.53
N THR A 569 -10.23 1.23 -6.95
CA THR A 569 -10.78 0.43 -8.07
C THR A 569 -11.90 -0.53 -7.67
N TRP A 570 -12.34 -0.52 -6.40
CA TRP A 570 -13.32 -1.46 -5.83
C TRP A 570 -14.65 -1.51 -6.60
N ASN A 571 -15.10 -0.37 -7.14
CA ASN A 571 -16.35 -0.25 -7.89
C ASN A 571 -16.14 0.00 -9.39
N ILE A 572 -15.00 -0.41 -9.95
CA ILE A 572 -14.66 -0.15 -11.38
C ILE A 572 -15.69 -0.72 -12.37
N LYS A 573 -16.50 -1.68 -11.95
CA LYS A 573 -17.62 -2.21 -12.73
C LYS A 573 -18.70 -1.14 -13.06
N ASP A 574 -18.78 -0.09 -12.23
CA ASP A 574 -19.77 0.99 -12.33
C ASP A 574 -19.22 2.20 -13.11
N TRP A 575 -17.92 2.19 -13.46
CA TRP A 575 -17.29 3.30 -14.15
C TRP A 575 -17.68 3.30 -15.63
N LYS A 576 -17.97 4.49 -16.17
CA LYS A 576 -18.33 4.68 -17.57
C LYS A 576 -18.03 6.10 -18.01
N PHE A 577 -17.97 6.33 -19.32
CA PHE A 577 -17.98 7.69 -19.87
C PHE A 577 -19.40 8.19 -20.05
N GLU A 578 -19.57 9.51 -19.84
CA GLU A 578 -20.80 10.24 -20.13
C GLU A 578 -21.03 10.35 -21.63
#